data_b8c79b2046687b72c5178426868a4690
#
_entry.id   b8c79b2046687b72c5178426868a4690
#
_cell.length_a   1.000
_cell.length_b   1.000
_cell.length_c   1.000
_cell.angle_alpha   90.00
_cell.angle_beta   90.00
_cell.angle_gamma   90.00
#
_symmetry.space_group_name_H-M   'P 1'
#
loop_
_entity.id
_entity.type
_entity.pdbx_description
1 polymer ?
#
loop_
_entity_poly.entity_id
_entity_poly.type
_entity_poly.pdbx_seq_one_letter_code
_entity_poly.pdbx_strand_id
1 'polypeptide(L)'
;MDEKIFIEKLKKYFSDQKMTQDDVAERLQVSRVRVNNLLNAKRPFGGNVALQWQEAFGLDALWLMTQGEQGVAPGEVTAPTTITTPQNDDIIMIPVINLDVRGGLVFNNETDVAQYVTDTMPFSRSIACEGDVVVPVFGDSMSPRYPSGSHILIRPLPMWREWLELGQSYVLELSDWRRTIKIVRKGATNDTYRLECYNIDYDTTEIPKSLIEHIWQVLMCVKREVM
;
A
#
# COMPACT_ATOMS: atom_id res chain seq x y z
N MET A 1 -0.43 -27.04 12.53
CA MET A 1 -1.44 -27.90 13.22
C MET A 1 -1.37 -29.27 12.60
N ASP A 2 -1.62 -30.37 13.36
CA ASP A 2 -1.63 -31.72 12.77
C ASP A 2 -2.83 -31.83 11.81
N GLU A 3 -2.61 -32.36 10.61
CA GLU A 3 -3.63 -32.54 9.56
C GLU A 3 -4.88 -33.28 10.08
N LYS A 4 -4.69 -34.22 11.02
CA LYS A 4 -5.80 -34.91 11.69
C LYS A 4 -6.70 -33.97 12.50
N ILE A 5 -6.11 -33.04 13.22
CA ILE A 5 -6.84 -32.05 14.03
C ILE A 5 -7.64 -31.10 13.15
N PHE A 6 -7.06 -30.69 12.02
CA PHE A 6 -7.74 -29.87 11.02
C PHE A 6 -9.00 -30.58 10.48
N ILE A 7 -8.85 -31.84 10.06
CA ILE A 7 -9.98 -32.64 9.54
C ILE A 7 -11.07 -32.84 10.59
N GLU A 8 -10.70 -33.11 11.83
CA GLU A 8 -11.66 -33.29 12.92
C GLU A 8 -12.46 -32.02 13.22
N LYS A 9 -11.78 -30.86 13.27
CA LYS A 9 -12.45 -29.55 13.46
C LYS A 9 -13.40 -29.25 12.31
N LEU A 10 -13.00 -29.50 11.07
CA LEU A 10 -13.83 -29.24 9.89
C LEU A 10 -15.07 -30.18 9.85
N LYS A 11 -14.89 -31.46 10.13
CA LYS A 11 -16.00 -32.42 10.22
C LYS A 11 -16.98 -32.10 11.37
N LYS A 12 -16.44 -31.72 12.52
CA LYS A 12 -17.23 -31.30 13.67
C LYS A 12 -18.09 -30.09 13.33
N TYR A 13 -17.53 -29.09 12.68
CA TYR A 13 -18.26 -27.89 12.23
C TYR A 13 -19.51 -28.25 11.41
N PHE A 14 -19.41 -29.13 10.40
CA PHE A 14 -20.57 -29.54 9.62
C PHE A 14 -21.53 -30.43 10.37
N SER A 15 -21.03 -31.28 11.27
CA SER A 15 -21.87 -32.11 12.18
C SER A 15 -22.70 -31.22 13.10
N ASP A 16 -22.10 -30.21 13.70
CA ASP A 16 -22.79 -29.27 14.60
C ASP A 16 -23.87 -28.45 13.84
N GLN A 17 -23.65 -28.18 12.57
CA GLN A 17 -24.61 -27.54 11.66
C GLN A 17 -25.65 -28.53 11.10
N LYS A 18 -25.59 -29.82 11.47
CA LYS A 18 -26.43 -30.91 10.95
C LYS A 18 -26.40 -31.02 9.41
N MET A 19 -25.31 -30.65 8.79
CA MET A 19 -25.12 -30.71 7.33
C MET A 19 -24.43 -32.01 6.94
N THR A 20 -25.01 -32.69 5.94
CA THR A 20 -24.39 -33.85 5.29
C THR A 20 -23.43 -33.45 4.21
N GLN A 21 -22.59 -34.38 3.72
CA GLN A 21 -21.72 -34.10 2.56
C GLN A 21 -22.50 -33.79 1.28
N ASP A 22 -23.72 -34.28 1.18
CA ASP A 22 -24.59 -34.00 0.04
C ASP A 22 -25.11 -32.56 0.12
N ASP A 23 -25.52 -32.09 1.30
CA ASP A 23 -25.93 -30.70 1.52
C ASP A 23 -24.79 -29.71 1.21
N VAL A 24 -23.56 -30.06 1.61
CA VAL A 24 -22.36 -29.25 1.32
C VAL A 24 -22.09 -29.24 -0.19
N ALA A 25 -22.23 -30.38 -0.85
CA ALA A 25 -22.00 -30.51 -2.30
C ALA A 25 -23.05 -29.70 -3.10
N GLU A 26 -24.31 -29.75 -2.70
CA GLU A 26 -25.40 -29.00 -3.30
C GLU A 26 -25.17 -27.50 -3.15
N ARG A 27 -24.86 -27.03 -1.92
CA ARG A 27 -24.63 -25.61 -1.64
C ARG A 27 -23.44 -25.02 -2.39
N LEU A 28 -22.40 -25.82 -2.63
CA LEU A 28 -21.22 -25.41 -3.40
C LEU A 28 -21.35 -25.67 -4.92
N GLN A 29 -22.44 -26.31 -5.36
CA GLN A 29 -22.68 -26.75 -6.74
C GLN A 29 -21.53 -27.63 -7.28
N VAL A 30 -21.00 -28.52 -6.45
CA VAL A 30 -19.90 -29.45 -6.79
C VAL A 30 -20.31 -30.91 -6.54
N SER A 31 -19.53 -31.86 -7.04
CA SER A 31 -19.79 -33.26 -6.78
C SER A 31 -19.46 -33.65 -5.33
N ARG A 32 -20.24 -34.56 -4.74
CA ARG A 32 -19.99 -35.15 -3.43
C ARG A 32 -18.58 -35.72 -3.30
N VAL A 33 -18.04 -36.31 -4.39
CA VAL A 33 -16.67 -36.84 -4.40
C VAL A 33 -15.64 -35.74 -4.14
N ARG A 34 -15.86 -34.54 -4.70
CA ARG A 34 -14.98 -33.38 -4.48
C ARG A 34 -15.02 -32.92 -3.03
N VAL A 35 -16.21 -32.85 -2.44
CA VAL A 35 -16.39 -32.51 -1.01
C VAL A 35 -15.71 -33.55 -0.13
N ASN A 36 -15.93 -34.84 -0.38
CA ASN A 36 -15.30 -35.92 0.39
C ASN A 36 -13.77 -35.89 0.33
N ASN A 37 -13.19 -35.54 -0.83
CA ASN A 37 -11.75 -35.42 -0.97
C ASN A 37 -11.17 -34.26 -0.15
N LEU A 38 -11.88 -33.14 -0.06
CA LEU A 38 -11.49 -31.96 0.75
C LEU A 38 -11.66 -32.25 2.25
N LEU A 39 -12.81 -32.84 2.66
CA LEU A 39 -13.11 -33.18 4.05
C LEU A 39 -12.24 -34.30 4.63
N ASN A 40 -11.49 -35.03 3.80
CA ASN A 40 -10.55 -36.05 4.24
C ASN A 40 -9.10 -35.72 3.86
N ALA A 41 -8.82 -34.43 3.57
CA ALA A 41 -7.51 -33.89 3.19
C ALA A 41 -6.78 -34.64 2.08
N LYS A 42 -7.51 -35.41 1.25
CA LYS A 42 -6.92 -36.05 0.05
C LYS A 42 -6.47 -35.03 -1.00
N ARG A 43 -6.92 -33.78 -0.88
CA ARG A 43 -6.48 -32.64 -1.67
C ARG A 43 -6.46 -31.39 -0.80
N PRO A 44 -5.45 -30.50 -0.93
CA PRO A 44 -5.43 -29.24 -0.21
C PRO A 44 -6.50 -28.27 -0.76
N PHE A 45 -6.91 -27.33 0.05
CA PHE A 45 -7.78 -26.25 -0.37
C PHE A 45 -6.96 -25.25 -1.20
N GLY A 46 -7.24 -25.17 -2.51
CA GLY A 46 -6.72 -24.07 -3.33
C GLY A 46 -7.46 -22.77 -3.05
N GLY A 47 -6.83 -21.61 -3.32
CA GLY A 47 -7.36 -20.29 -2.99
C GLY A 47 -8.81 -20.04 -3.41
N ASN A 48 -9.17 -20.33 -4.67
CA ASN A 48 -10.54 -20.18 -5.16
C ASN A 48 -11.55 -21.08 -4.44
N VAL A 49 -11.14 -22.30 -4.07
CA VAL A 49 -12.01 -23.23 -3.34
C VAL A 49 -12.20 -22.77 -1.91
N ALA A 50 -11.15 -22.29 -1.26
CA ALA A 50 -11.21 -21.77 0.11
C ALA A 50 -12.13 -20.54 0.18
N LEU A 51 -12.05 -19.63 -0.79
CA LEU A 51 -12.95 -18.46 -0.89
C LEU A 51 -14.41 -18.87 -1.11
N GLN A 52 -14.69 -19.85 -1.96
CA GLN A 52 -16.05 -20.38 -2.13
C GLN A 52 -16.61 -20.97 -0.83
N TRP A 53 -15.77 -21.66 -0.04
CA TRP A 53 -16.18 -22.21 1.25
C TRP A 53 -16.34 -21.13 2.30
N GLN A 54 -15.54 -20.07 2.27
CA GLN A 54 -15.72 -18.90 3.12
C GLN A 54 -17.07 -18.22 2.84
N GLU A 55 -17.39 -18.00 1.57
CA GLU A 55 -18.65 -17.37 1.14
C GLU A 55 -19.87 -18.24 1.51
N ALA A 56 -19.78 -19.55 1.26
CA ALA A 56 -20.91 -20.46 1.47
C ALA A 56 -21.16 -20.79 2.95
N PHE A 57 -20.12 -20.89 3.76
CA PHE A 57 -20.20 -21.42 5.14
C PHE A 57 -19.59 -20.52 6.21
N GLY A 58 -19.00 -19.36 5.85
CA GLY A 58 -18.34 -18.47 6.79
C GLY A 58 -17.03 -19.02 7.39
N LEU A 59 -16.43 -20.03 6.74
CA LEU A 59 -15.16 -20.61 7.15
C LEU A 59 -14.00 -19.70 6.70
N ASP A 60 -13.01 -19.48 7.55
CA ASP A 60 -11.85 -18.66 7.21
C ASP A 60 -11.03 -19.30 6.08
N ALA A 61 -10.86 -18.58 4.95
CA ALA A 61 -10.16 -19.10 3.79
C ALA A 61 -8.68 -19.36 4.06
N LEU A 62 -8.03 -18.54 4.89
CA LEU A 62 -6.64 -18.73 5.27
C LEU A 62 -6.47 -19.98 6.13
N TRP A 63 -7.41 -20.23 7.06
CA TRP A 63 -7.44 -21.43 7.86
C TRP A 63 -7.61 -22.70 6.99
N LEU A 64 -8.47 -22.64 5.97
CA LEU A 64 -8.67 -23.74 5.02
C LEU A 64 -7.42 -24.01 4.17
N MET A 65 -6.80 -22.95 3.63
CA MET A 65 -5.62 -23.07 2.76
C MET A 65 -4.39 -23.58 3.49
N THR A 66 -4.19 -23.15 4.73
CA THR A 66 -3.03 -23.52 5.56
C THR A 66 -3.27 -24.75 6.41
N GLN A 67 -4.40 -25.46 6.20
CA GLN A 67 -4.81 -26.62 6.97
C GLN A 67 -4.76 -26.37 8.49
N GLY A 68 -5.17 -25.17 8.88
CA GLY A 68 -5.27 -24.76 10.27
C GLY A 68 -4.00 -24.19 10.89
N GLU A 69 -2.93 -23.99 10.15
CA GLU A 69 -1.70 -23.38 10.69
C GLU A 69 -1.86 -21.86 10.90
N GLN A 70 -2.67 -21.22 10.08
CA GLN A 70 -3.00 -19.81 10.17
C GLN A 70 -4.50 -19.60 9.97
N GLY A 71 -5.02 -18.45 10.42
CA GLY A 71 -6.46 -18.17 10.32
C GLY A 71 -7.23 -18.67 11.54
N VAL A 72 -8.57 -18.62 11.46
CA VAL A 72 -9.50 -18.88 12.56
C VAL A 72 -10.21 -20.21 12.37
N ALA A 73 -10.11 -21.09 13.37
CA ALA A 73 -10.77 -22.39 13.32
C ALA A 73 -12.31 -22.26 13.42
N PRO A 74 -13.07 -23.18 12.76
CA PRO A 74 -14.52 -23.19 12.86
C PRO A 74 -15.00 -23.35 14.33
N GLY A 75 -15.95 -22.49 14.73
CA GLY A 75 -16.50 -22.52 16.09
C GLY A 75 -15.65 -21.81 17.15
N GLU A 76 -14.46 -21.36 16.82
CA GLU A 76 -13.78 -20.33 17.59
C GLU A 76 -14.47 -19.00 17.25
N VAL A 77 -15.25 -18.49 18.20
CA VAL A 77 -15.84 -17.15 18.07
C VAL A 77 -14.66 -16.20 18.08
N THR A 78 -14.21 -15.81 16.88
CA THR A 78 -13.64 -14.47 16.83
C THR A 78 -14.79 -13.58 17.23
N ALA A 79 -14.64 -12.86 18.33
CA ALA A 79 -15.33 -11.59 18.47
C ALA A 79 -15.33 -10.96 17.07
N PRO A 80 -16.49 -10.41 16.59
CA PRO A 80 -16.57 -9.88 15.23
C PRO A 80 -15.28 -9.18 14.97
N THR A 81 -14.66 -9.44 13.81
CA THR A 81 -13.45 -8.70 13.44
C THR A 81 -13.83 -7.26 13.61
N THR A 82 -13.65 -6.78 14.82
CA THR A 82 -13.64 -5.39 15.11
C THR A 82 -12.62 -4.95 14.08
N ILE A 83 -13.05 -4.17 13.08
CA ILE A 83 -12.13 -3.34 12.33
C ILE A 83 -11.28 -2.80 13.45
N THR A 84 -10.10 -3.40 13.61
CA THR A 84 -9.21 -3.01 14.70
C THR A 84 -8.97 -1.56 14.35
N THR A 85 -9.64 -0.70 15.08
CA THR A 85 -9.26 0.72 15.06
C THR A 85 -7.77 0.66 15.26
N PRO A 86 -6.95 1.07 14.28
CA PRO A 86 -5.52 0.85 14.33
C PRO A 86 -5.09 1.27 15.73
N GLN A 87 -4.47 0.34 16.47
CA GLN A 87 -3.94 0.67 17.77
C GLN A 87 -3.05 1.87 17.50
N ASN A 88 -3.00 2.83 18.40
CA ASN A 88 -2.25 4.08 18.20
C ASN A 88 -0.81 3.85 17.71
N ASP A 89 -0.28 2.64 17.93
CA ASP A 89 1.05 2.19 17.48
C ASP A 89 1.15 1.90 15.97
N ASP A 90 0.02 1.68 15.26
CA ASP A 90 0.00 1.43 13.81
C ASP A 90 -0.09 2.71 12.98
N ILE A 91 -0.33 3.84 13.63
CA ILE A 91 -0.45 5.14 12.98
C ILE A 91 0.79 5.97 13.29
N ILE A 92 1.29 6.64 12.27
CA ILE A 92 2.31 7.67 12.39
C ILE A 92 1.75 9.01 11.92
N MET A 93 2.04 10.07 12.65
CA MET A 93 1.69 11.44 12.25
C MET A 93 2.83 12.00 11.41
N ILE A 94 2.57 12.25 10.13
CA ILE A 94 3.55 12.78 9.19
C ILE A 94 3.36 14.29 9.08
N PRO A 95 4.45 15.09 9.19
CA PRO A 95 4.35 16.53 9.10
C PRO A 95 3.96 16.99 7.69
N VAL A 96 3.04 17.95 7.62
CA VAL A 96 2.70 18.68 6.40
C VAL A 96 3.57 19.93 6.34
N ILE A 97 4.34 20.06 5.26
CA ILE A 97 5.28 21.17 5.08
C ILE A 97 4.86 21.99 3.87
N ASN A 98 4.72 23.31 4.06
CA ASN A 98 4.53 24.21 2.94
C ASN A 98 5.88 24.50 2.27
N LEU A 99 6.03 24.11 1.00
CA LEU A 99 7.26 24.27 0.22
C LEU A 99 7.50 25.69 -0.31
N ASP A 100 6.59 26.63 -0.11
CA ASP A 100 6.76 28.04 -0.54
C ASP A 100 7.84 28.79 0.26
N VAL A 101 8.37 28.17 1.29
CA VAL A 101 9.43 28.75 2.11
C VAL A 101 10.77 28.65 1.36
N ARG A 102 11.38 29.77 1.06
CA ARG A 102 12.72 29.89 0.49
C ARG A 102 13.78 29.41 1.49
N GLY A 103 14.03 28.13 1.50
CA GLY A 103 15.05 27.48 2.31
C GLY A 103 15.06 26.03 1.93
N GLY A 104 16.24 25.47 1.63
CA GLY A 104 16.35 24.06 1.23
C GLY A 104 15.66 23.16 2.23
N LEU A 105 14.95 22.13 1.77
CA LEU A 105 14.49 21.04 2.60
C LEU A 105 15.67 20.15 3.01
N VAL A 106 16.76 20.77 3.44
CA VAL A 106 17.89 20.04 4.02
C VAL A 106 17.49 19.66 5.43
N PHE A 107 16.91 18.50 5.59
CA PHE A 107 16.61 17.91 6.89
C PHE A 107 17.90 17.42 7.56
N ASN A 108 18.82 18.34 7.81
CA ASN A 108 20.03 17.99 8.55
C ASN A 108 19.81 17.86 10.05
N ASN A 109 18.69 18.41 10.58
CA ASN A 109 18.29 18.27 11.96
C ASN A 109 16.76 18.39 12.10
N GLU A 110 16.17 17.60 13.00
CA GLU A 110 14.73 17.65 13.35
C GLU A 110 14.24 19.05 13.74
N THR A 111 15.13 19.90 14.23
CA THR A 111 14.82 21.27 14.68
C THR A 111 14.49 22.21 13.52
N ASP A 112 15.05 21.99 12.33
CA ASP A 112 14.81 22.87 11.18
C ASP A 112 13.47 22.58 10.50
N VAL A 113 12.97 21.36 10.61
CA VAL A 113 11.68 20.96 10.04
C VAL A 113 10.52 21.57 10.79
N ALA A 114 10.63 21.64 12.13
CA ALA A 114 9.53 22.05 13.01
C ALA A 114 8.97 23.46 12.70
N GLN A 115 9.82 24.38 12.24
CA GLN A 115 9.39 25.74 11.88
C GLN A 115 8.56 25.83 10.60
N TYR A 116 8.62 24.79 9.75
CA TYR A 116 7.92 24.73 8.45
C TYR A 116 6.70 23.83 8.48
N VAL A 117 6.47 23.14 9.59
CA VAL A 117 5.30 22.27 9.78
C VAL A 117 4.06 23.14 9.94
N THR A 118 3.12 23.00 9.02
CA THR A 118 1.84 23.72 9.04
C THR A 118 0.71 22.87 9.62
N ASP A 119 0.82 21.54 9.52
CA ASP A 119 -0.17 20.56 9.97
C ASP A 119 0.49 19.17 10.08
N THR A 120 -0.28 18.17 10.49
CA THR A 120 0.12 16.76 10.47
C THR A 120 -0.98 15.90 9.88
N MET A 121 -0.59 14.83 9.15
CA MET A 121 -1.51 13.86 8.59
C MET A 121 -1.24 12.45 9.12
N PRO A 122 -2.29 11.68 9.51
CA PRO A 122 -2.14 10.31 9.96
C PRO A 122 -1.94 9.36 8.76
N PHE A 123 -0.95 8.48 8.87
CA PHE A 123 -0.70 7.39 7.91
C PHE A 123 -0.47 6.08 8.66
N SER A 124 -0.76 4.96 8.00
CA SER A 124 -0.33 3.66 8.53
C SER A 124 1.20 3.54 8.45
N ARG A 125 1.82 2.98 9.49
CA ARG A 125 3.26 2.66 9.50
C ARG A 125 3.68 1.65 8.42
N SER A 126 2.72 0.96 7.80
CA SER A 126 2.97 0.12 6.61
C SER A 126 3.24 0.92 5.33
N ILE A 127 2.87 2.20 5.31
CA ILE A 127 2.98 3.10 4.15
C ILE A 127 4.03 4.18 4.39
N ALA A 128 4.00 4.81 5.57
CA ALA A 128 4.85 5.93 5.94
C ALA A 128 5.76 5.60 7.12
N CYS A 129 6.92 6.22 7.17
CA CYS A 129 7.88 6.10 8.26
C CYS A 129 8.42 7.47 8.71
N GLU A 130 9.19 7.48 9.78
CA GLU A 130 9.90 8.67 10.24
C GLU A 130 10.82 9.20 9.13
N GLY A 131 10.84 10.52 8.95
CA GLY A 131 11.57 11.19 7.86
C GLY A 131 10.76 11.39 6.58
N ASP A 132 9.59 10.76 6.43
CA ASP A 132 8.65 11.12 5.36
C ASP A 132 7.99 12.46 5.66
N VAL A 133 7.57 13.17 4.61
CA VAL A 133 6.83 14.42 4.74
C VAL A 133 5.68 14.50 3.74
N VAL A 134 4.68 15.29 4.08
CA VAL A 134 3.57 15.62 3.19
C VAL A 134 3.75 17.03 2.67
N VAL A 135 3.60 17.19 1.36
CA VAL A 135 3.71 18.51 0.72
C VAL A 135 2.52 18.78 -0.20
N PRO A 136 2.03 20.03 -0.27
CA PRO A 136 0.97 20.40 -1.20
C PRO A 136 1.50 20.42 -2.65
N VAL A 137 0.62 20.08 -3.58
CA VAL A 137 0.88 20.16 -5.01
C VAL A 137 0.37 21.49 -5.54
N PHE A 138 1.23 22.23 -6.22
CA PHE A 138 0.91 23.45 -6.91
C PHE A 138 1.10 23.30 -8.43
N GLY A 139 0.25 23.98 -9.20
CA GLY A 139 0.27 23.90 -10.66
C GLY A 139 -0.36 22.60 -11.18
N ASP A 140 -0.47 22.50 -12.49
CA ASP A 140 -1.22 21.45 -13.20
C ASP A 140 -0.34 20.58 -14.11
N SER A 141 0.98 20.79 -14.12
CA SER A 141 1.90 20.01 -14.97
C SER A 141 1.84 18.49 -14.72
N MET A 142 1.44 18.09 -13.51
CA MET A 142 1.32 16.69 -13.11
C MET A 142 -0.13 16.20 -13.03
N SER A 143 -1.07 17.00 -13.50
CA SER A 143 -2.48 16.61 -13.66
C SER A 143 -2.63 15.56 -14.78
N PRO A 144 -3.60 14.64 -14.70
CA PRO A 144 -4.60 14.46 -13.63
C PRO A 144 -4.10 13.60 -12.45
N ARG A 145 -2.86 13.09 -12.52
CA ARG A 145 -2.36 12.16 -11.48
C ARG A 145 -2.14 12.85 -10.14
N TYR A 146 -1.52 14.02 -10.16
CA TYR A 146 -1.28 14.88 -9.00
C TYR A 146 -1.87 16.27 -9.27
N PRO A 147 -3.18 16.46 -9.06
CA PRO A 147 -3.84 17.74 -9.35
C PRO A 147 -3.42 18.82 -8.34
N SER A 148 -3.46 20.07 -8.78
CA SER A 148 -3.24 21.22 -7.90
C SER A 148 -4.19 21.19 -6.70
N GLY A 149 -3.69 21.55 -5.52
CA GLY A 149 -4.44 21.49 -4.25
C GLY A 149 -4.50 20.11 -3.60
N SER A 150 -3.99 19.05 -4.24
CA SER A 150 -3.76 17.77 -3.57
C SER A 150 -2.51 17.81 -2.69
N HIS A 151 -2.34 16.79 -1.85
CA HIS A 151 -1.14 16.57 -1.04
C HIS A 151 -0.45 15.30 -1.50
N ILE A 152 0.88 15.28 -1.47
CA ILE A 152 1.66 14.08 -1.75
C ILE A 152 2.53 13.72 -0.54
N LEU A 153 2.58 12.42 -0.24
CA LEU A 153 3.52 11.86 0.70
C LEU A 153 4.82 11.60 -0.04
N ILE A 154 5.93 12.13 0.47
CA ILE A 154 7.24 12.00 -0.15
C ILE A 154 8.27 11.47 0.84
N ARG A 155 9.23 10.70 0.32
CA ARG A 155 10.35 10.11 1.07
C ARG A 155 11.67 10.59 0.52
N PRO A 156 12.61 11.08 1.36
CA PRO A 156 13.93 11.50 0.91
C PRO A 156 14.72 10.30 0.35
N LEU A 157 15.47 10.56 -0.71
CA LEU A 157 16.37 9.58 -1.32
C LEU A 157 17.83 10.10 -1.22
N PRO A 158 18.53 9.87 -0.11
CA PRO A 158 19.89 10.41 0.07
C PRO A 158 20.91 9.84 -0.92
N MET A 159 20.70 8.62 -1.39
CA MET A 159 21.61 7.91 -2.32
C MET A 159 21.15 7.97 -3.78
N TRP A 160 20.38 8.98 -4.18
CA TRP A 160 19.87 9.09 -5.56
C TRP A 160 20.97 9.22 -6.63
N ARG A 161 22.16 9.70 -6.25
CA ARG A 161 23.28 9.86 -7.16
C ARG A 161 23.90 8.51 -7.55
N GLU A 162 23.90 7.56 -6.66
CA GLU A 162 24.38 6.20 -6.87
C GLU A 162 23.37 5.37 -7.66
N TRP A 163 22.11 5.49 -7.27
CA TRP A 163 21.03 4.76 -7.93
C TRP A 163 19.70 5.48 -7.82
N LEU A 164 19.00 5.62 -8.94
CA LEU A 164 17.67 6.17 -9.03
C LEU A 164 16.83 5.32 -9.98
N GLU A 165 15.67 4.87 -9.52
CA GLU A 165 14.72 4.15 -10.35
C GLU A 165 14.06 5.11 -11.35
N LEU A 166 14.26 4.84 -12.64
CA LEU A 166 13.74 5.70 -13.70
C LEU A 166 12.28 5.34 -14.02
N GLY A 167 11.51 6.36 -14.39
CA GLY A 167 10.09 6.19 -14.73
C GLY A 167 9.12 6.44 -13.59
N GLN A 168 9.62 6.75 -12.40
CA GLN A 168 8.83 7.10 -11.24
C GLN A 168 8.69 8.63 -11.12
N SER A 169 7.72 9.05 -10.29
CA SER A 169 7.50 10.45 -9.95
C SER A 169 8.35 10.85 -8.75
N TYR A 170 9.03 11.98 -8.89
CA TYR A 170 9.90 12.52 -7.87
C TYR A 170 9.63 14.02 -7.67
N VAL A 171 9.81 14.47 -6.44
CA VAL A 171 10.03 15.88 -6.15
C VAL A 171 11.52 16.11 -6.27
N LEU A 172 11.91 17.11 -7.07
CA LEU A 172 13.29 17.52 -7.31
C LEU A 172 13.50 18.91 -6.73
N GLU A 173 14.56 19.08 -5.98
CA GLU A 173 15.06 20.40 -5.60
C GLU A 173 16.33 20.70 -6.40
N LEU A 174 16.33 21.85 -7.05
CA LEU A 174 17.44 22.30 -7.90
C LEU A 174 18.35 23.27 -7.12
N SER A 175 19.57 23.43 -7.60
CA SER A 175 20.58 24.31 -7.00
C SER A 175 20.17 25.78 -6.91
N ASP A 176 19.15 26.18 -7.65
CA ASP A 176 18.55 27.52 -7.58
C ASP A 176 17.30 27.58 -6.71
N TRP A 177 17.12 26.60 -5.82
CA TRP A 177 16.00 26.46 -4.86
C TRP A 177 14.63 26.21 -5.49
N ARG A 178 14.56 26.08 -6.82
CA ARG A 178 13.31 25.66 -7.48
C ARG A 178 12.99 24.22 -7.12
N ARG A 179 11.71 23.96 -6.86
CA ARG A 179 11.18 22.62 -6.63
C ARG A 179 10.17 22.28 -7.68
N THR A 180 10.19 21.04 -8.11
CA THR A 180 9.28 20.56 -9.15
C THR A 180 8.95 19.09 -8.96
N ILE A 181 7.74 18.70 -9.34
CA ILE A 181 7.34 17.30 -9.42
C ILE A 181 7.44 16.88 -10.86
N LYS A 182 8.20 15.82 -11.17
CA LYS A 182 8.36 15.29 -12.51
C LYS A 182 8.51 13.77 -12.51
N ILE A 183 8.24 13.16 -13.66
CA ILE A 183 8.66 11.80 -13.95
C ILE A 183 10.11 11.89 -14.42
N VAL A 184 11.02 11.17 -13.76
CA VAL A 184 12.43 11.17 -14.13
C VAL A 184 12.71 10.02 -15.08
N ARG A 185 13.24 10.35 -16.24
CA ARG A 185 13.66 9.40 -17.29
C ARG A 185 15.15 9.53 -17.58
N LYS A 186 15.68 8.55 -18.31
CA LYS A 186 17.04 8.62 -18.84
C LYS A 186 17.14 9.79 -19.80
N GLY A 187 18.14 10.66 -19.60
CA GLY A 187 18.48 11.75 -20.50
C GLY A 187 19.21 11.27 -21.75
N ALA A 188 19.54 12.20 -22.64
CA ALA A 188 20.30 11.94 -23.85
C ALA A 188 21.73 11.49 -23.53
N THR A 189 22.30 11.94 -22.42
CA THR A 189 23.62 11.54 -21.93
C THR A 189 23.53 10.88 -20.55
N ASN A 190 24.64 10.30 -20.10
CA ASN A 190 24.71 9.73 -18.74
C ASN A 190 24.67 10.79 -17.64
N ASP A 191 24.96 12.04 -17.95
CA ASP A 191 25.03 13.16 -17.01
C ASP A 191 23.74 13.99 -16.96
N THR A 192 22.71 13.57 -17.69
CA THR A 192 21.43 14.28 -17.76
C THR A 192 20.26 13.38 -17.35
N TYR A 193 19.18 14.01 -16.89
CA TYR A 193 17.86 13.40 -16.78
C TYR A 193 16.87 14.15 -17.68
N ARG A 194 15.95 13.37 -18.26
CA ARG A 194 14.77 13.88 -18.95
C ARG A 194 13.61 13.91 -17.96
N LEU A 195 13.00 15.08 -17.82
CA LEU A 195 11.89 15.35 -16.90
C LEU A 195 10.59 15.43 -17.70
N GLU A 196 9.66 14.52 -17.43
CA GLU A 196 8.37 14.43 -18.10
C GLU A 196 7.24 14.88 -17.17
N CYS A 197 6.15 15.36 -17.74
CA CYS A 197 4.92 15.72 -17.06
C CYS A 197 3.85 14.66 -17.33
N TYR A 198 2.86 14.48 -16.43
CA TYR A 198 1.65 13.74 -16.75
C TYR A 198 0.71 14.54 -17.63
N ASN A 199 0.71 15.86 -17.49
CA ASN A 199 -0.05 16.75 -18.37
C ASN A 199 0.69 16.91 -19.69
N ILE A 200 0.04 16.47 -20.78
CA ILE A 200 0.61 16.48 -22.14
C ILE A 200 0.78 17.88 -22.74
N ASP A 201 0.14 18.89 -22.14
CA ASP A 201 0.28 20.29 -22.57
C ASP A 201 1.63 20.90 -22.13
N TYR A 202 2.42 20.16 -21.35
CA TYR A 202 3.73 20.60 -20.87
C TYR A 202 4.85 19.88 -21.56
N ASP A 203 5.83 20.64 -22.03
CA ASP A 203 7.00 20.10 -22.69
C ASP A 203 7.90 19.31 -21.75
N THR A 204 8.56 18.31 -22.32
CA THR A 204 9.63 17.56 -21.66
C THR A 204 10.87 18.44 -21.57
N THR A 205 11.52 18.44 -20.41
CA THR A 205 12.75 19.22 -20.19
C THR A 205 13.92 18.29 -19.88
N GLU A 206 15.09 18.56 -20.42
CA GLU A 206 16.31 17.85 -20.06
C GLU A 206 17.18 18.74 -19.18
N ILE A 207 17.68 18.17 -18.06
CA ILE A 207 18.53 18.90 -17.12
C ILE A 207 19.80 18.09 -16.78
N PRO A 208 20.93 18.75 -16.54
CA PRO A 208 22.10 18.12 -15.96
C PRO A 208 21.82 17.59 -14.54
N LYS A 209 22.32 16.41 -14.23
CA LYS A 209 22.22 15.83 -12.87
C LYS A 209 22.86 16.71 -11.80
N SER A 210 23.89 17.49 -12.18
CA SER A 210 24.60 18.43 -11.31
C SER A 210 23.73 19.58 -10.81
N LEU A 211 22.60 19.87 -11.47
CA LEU A 211 21.66 20.89 -11.02
C LEU A 211 20.71 20.38 -9.92
N ILE A 212 20.70 19.08 -9.65
CA ILE A 212 19.79 18.50 -8.67
C ILE A 212 20.52 18.39 -7.33
N GLU A 213 19.98 19.02 -6.32
CA GLU A 213 20.49 18.97 -4.94
C GLU A 213 19.88 17.81 -4.18
N HIS A 214 18.53 17.73 -4.19
CA HIS A 214 17.79 16.73 -3.45
C HIS A 214 16.70 16.09 -4.30
N ILE A 215 16.41 14.82 -4.01
CA ILE A 215 15.31 14.05 -4.62
C ILE A 215 14.48 13.38 -3.51
N TRP A 216 13.16 13.46 -3.66
CA TRP A 216 12.20 12.71 -2.85
C TRP A 216 11.32 11.88 -3.75
N GLN A 217 11.13 10.62 -3.39
CA GLN A 217 10.17 9.74 -4.06
C GLN A 217 8.74 10.09 -3.67
N VAL A 218 7.85 10.19 -4.64
CA VAL A 218 6.42 10.33 -4.38
C VAL A 218 5.83 8.95 -4.12
N LEU A 219 5.34 8.73 -2.89
CA LEU A 219 4.77 7.46 -2.45
C LEU A 219 3.26 7.40 -2.68
N MET A 220 2.57 8.50 -2.37
CA MET A 220 1.10 8.56 -2.40
C MET A 220 0.61 9.97 -2.72
N CYS A 221 -0.57 10.06 -3.32
CA CYS A 221 -1.32 11.31 -3.48
C CYS A 221 -2.62 11.25 -2.67
N VAL A 222 -2.83 12.24 -1.82
CA VAL A 222 -4.06 12.45 -1.05
C VAL A 222 -4.84 13.57 -1.72
N LYS A 223 -5.99 13.22 -2.31
CA LYS A 223 -6.89 14.18 -2.96
C LYS A 223 -7.99 14.56 -1.98
N ARG A 224 -8.31 15.84 -1.90
CA ARG A 224 -9.50 16.31 -1.21
C ARG A 224 -10.61 16.44 -2.26
N GLU A 225 -11.60 15.58 -2.21
CA GLU A 225 -12.83 15.79 -2.99
C GLU A 225 -13.69 16.78 -2.22
N VAL A 226 -13.96 17.93 -2.84
CA VAL A 226 -14.97 18.87 -2.35
C VAL A 226 -16.27 18.44 -3.02
N MET A 227 -17.18 17.87 -2.22
CA MET A 227 -18.56 17.60 -2.66
C MET A 227 -19.34 18.91 -2.76
#